data_9e1f740ac908f25663d4b434a0c22e59
#
_entry.id   9e1f740ac908f25663d4b434a0c22e59
#
_cell.length_a   1.000
_cell.length_b   1.000
_cell.length_c   1.000
_cell.angle_alpha   90.00
_cell.angle_beta   90.00
_cell.angle_gamma   90.00
#
_symmetry.space_group_name_H-M   'P 1'
#
loop_
_entity.id
_entity.type
_entity.pdbx_description
1 polymer ?
#
loop_
_entity_poly.entity_id
_entity_poly.type
_entity_poly.pdbx_seq_one_letter_code
_entity_poly.pdbx_strand_id
1 'polypeptide(L)'
;PRRGKYHQLTFSMDYFYRELYLLPFSHDETVHGKKTILDKLYGTYEEKFAQCRALYTYMFTHPGKKLNFMGNELGHFREWDESRELDWELLRYPAHDSFFRFFRELANLYLTSPALCEKEYNSACFRWLPTDSAEQETGGVYAYRRTAGGQTLVTVLNFSAEPLEGMKLGCADRTVLHEILNSDDVRWGGSGVTNPAPLVSFPIPCHGSPSTVRLHLAPLSAAVFALSGSPAAEQGKAWTVSGGRYMTV
;
A
#
# COMPACT_ATOMS: atom_id res chain seq x y z
N PRO A 1 2.69 11.87 -16.51
CA PRO A 1 1.40 11.69 -17.20
C PRO A 1 0.44 10.70 -16.54
N ARG A 2 0.24 10.79 -15.18
CA ARG A 2 -0.77 10.00 -14.48
C ARG A 2 -2.10 10.76 -14.31
N ARG A 3 -2.13 12.04 -14.68
CA ARG A 3 -3.33 12.88 -14.68
C ARG A 3 -4.35 12.38 -15.71
N GLY A 4 -5.64 12.40 -15.37
CA GLY A 4 -6.73 11.93 -16.23
C GLY A 4 -6.85 10.40 -16.36
N LYS A 5 -6.26 9.63 -15.42
CA LYS A 5 -6.25 8.17 -15.46
C LYS A 5 -6.84 7.50 -14.22
N TYR A 6 -7.71 8.21 -13.48
CA TYR A 6 -8.30 7.68 -12.24
C TYR A 6 -8.98 6.34 -12.49
N HIS A 7 -9.82 6.23 -13.52
CA HIS A 7 -10.54 5.01 -13.84
C HIS A 7 -9.65 3.85 -14.30
N GLN A 8 -8.45 4.11 -14.79
CA GLN A 8 -7.54 3.02 -15.20
C GLN A 8 -7.05 2.16 -14.03
N LEU A 9 -7.06 2.69 -12.79
CA LEU A 9 -6.76 1.91 -11.61
C LEU A 9 -8.03 1.30 -10.99
N THR A 10 -9.15 2.02 -11.02
CA THR A 10 -10.36 1.65 -10.28
C THR A 10 -11.27 0.69 -11.03
N PHE A 11 -11.24 0.67 -12.37
CA PHE A 11 -12.13 -0.17 -13.20
C PHE A 11 -11.93 -1.67 -12.97
N SER A 12 -10.78 -2.10 -12.46
CA SER A 12 -10.52 -3.50 -12.15
C SER A 12 -11.57 -4.11 -11.22
N MET A 13 -12.15 -3.30 -10.34
CA MET A 13 -13.17 -3.75 -9.40
C MET A 13 -14.54 -4.01 -10.06
N ASP A 14 -14.77 -3.55 -11.30
CA ASP A 14 -16.01 -3.79 -12.05
C ASP A 14 -16.15 -5.26 -12.47
N TYR A 15 -15.04 -5.96 -12.63
CA TYR A 15 -15.01 -7.37 -13.01
C TYR A 15 -14.34 -8.29 -11.98
N PHE A 16 -13.63 -7.73 -11.01
CA PHE A 16 -12.81 -8.48 -10.05
C PHE A 16 -13.59 -9.62 -9.35
N TYR A 17 -14.85 -9.41 -9.03
CA TYR A 17 -15.66 -10.39 -8.29
C TYR A 17 -16.34 -11.46 -9.18
N ARG A 18 -16.05 -11.47 -10.48
CA ARG A 18 -16.59 -12.48 -11.40
C ARG A 18 -15.78 -13.78 -11.35
N GLU A 19 -14.53 -13.71 -10.94
CA GLU A 19 -13.61 -14.84 -10.85
C GLU A 19 -12.67 -14.67 -9.64
N LEU A 20 -11.85 -15.69 -9.34
CA LEU A 20 -10.88 -15.67 -8.26
C LEU A 20 -9.52 -15.18 -8.79
N TYR A 21 -9.40 -13.92 -9.11
CA TYR A 21 -8.17 -13.33 -9.65
C TYR A 21 -7.02 -13.34 -8.65
N LEU A 22 -5.82 -13.65 -9.13
CA LEU A 22 -4.57 -13.38 -8.44
C LEU A 22 -4.05 -11.99 -8.80
N LEU A 23 -3.24 -11.41 -7.93
CA LEU A 23 -2.47 -10.20 -8.20
C LEU A 23 -0.98 -10.60 -8.38
N PRO A 24 -0.53 -10.89 -9.62
CA PRO A 24 0.81 -11.38 -9.85
C PRO A 24 1.81 -10.26 -10.17
N PHE A 25 2.96 -10.30 -9.53
CA PHE A 25 4.22 -9.85 -10.10
C PHE A 25 5.06 -11.09 -10.37
N SER A 26 4.81 -11.73 -11.52
CA SER A 26 5.44 -12.98 -11.92
C SER A 26 6.79 -12.74 -12.62
N HIS A 27 7.49 -13.83 -12.97
CA HIS A 27 8.71 -13.75 -13.79
C HIS A 27 8.42 -13.14 -15.18
N ASP A 28 7.23 -13.35 -15.73
CA ASP A 28 6.81 -12.79 -17.02
C ASP A 28 6.94 -11.27 -17.08
N GLU A 29 6.87 -10.61 -15.92
CA GLU A 29 7.02 -9.17 -15.82
C GLU A 29 8.49 -8.71 -15.73
N THR A 30 9.45 -9.63 -15.54
CA THR A 30 10.83 -9.30 -15.17
C THR A 30 11.90 -10.00 -16.00
N VAL A 31 11.55 -10.50 -17.19
CA VAL A 31 12.45 -11.23 -18.13
C VAL A 31 12.36 -10.69 -19.53
N HIS A 32 13.30 -11.09 -20.38
CA HIS A 32 13.29 -10.88 -21.84
C HIS A 32 13.21 -9.39 -22.26
N GLY A 33 13.97 -8.52 -21.60
CA GLY A 33 14.05 -7.09 -21.93
C GLY A 33 12.87 -6.27 -21.42
N LYS A 34 12.03 -6.85 -20.53
CA LYS A 34 10.87 -6.16 -19.95
C LYS A 34 11.23 -5.28 -18.76
N LYS A 35 12.48 -5.33 -18.27
CA LYS A 35 12.99 -4.68 -17.05
C LYS A 35 12.38 -5.26 -15.76
N THR A 36 13.02 -5.00 -14.64
CA THR A 36 12.50 -5.40 -13.33
C THR A 36 11.35 -4.50 -12.87
N ILE A 37 10.62 -4.90 -11.84
CA ILE A 37 9.53 -4.09 -11.26
C ILE A 37 10.06 -2.70 -10.87
N LEU A 38 11.21 -2.65 -10.20
CA LEU A 38 11.82 -1.39 -9.77
C LEU A 38 12.29 -0.55 -10.97
N ASP A 39 12.90 -1.16 -11.99
CA ASP A 39 13.46 -0.43 -13.12
C ASP A 39 12.38 0.10 -14.10
N LYS A 40 11.17 -0.44 -14.08
CA LYS A 40 10.01 0.11 -14.80
C LYS A 40 9.54 1.45 -14.26
N LEU A 41 9.90 1.78 -13.00
CA LEU A 41 9.49 3.01 -12.34
C LEU A 41 10.35 4.19 -12.82
N TYR A 42 9.78 5.39 -12.78
CA TYR A 42 10.42 6.60 -13.28
C TYR A 42 11.12 7.38 -12.17
N GLY A 43 12.04 8.25 -12.57
CA GLY A 43 12.72 9.19 -11.69
C GLY A 43 14.08 8.71 -11.22
N THR A 44 14.55 9.32 -10.12
CA THR A 44 15.83 8.98 -9.49
C THR A 44 15.79 7.60 -8.83
N TYR A 45 16.94 7.15 -8.37
CA TYR A 45 17.04 5.89 -7.63
C TYR A 45 16.12 5.88 -6.40
N GLU A 46 16.11 6.94 -5.62
CA GLU A 46 15.27 7.11 -4.43
C GLU A 46 13.78 7.15 -4.77
N GLU A 47 13.42 7.88 -5.83
CA GLU A 47 12.03 7.95 -6.30
C GLU A 47 11.51 6.61 -6.81
N LYS A 48 12.36 5.78 -7.43
CA LYS A 48 11.99 4.41 -7.81
C LYS A 48 11.64 3.56 -6.59
N PHE A 49 12.43 3.62 -5.51
CA PHE A 49 12.14 2.90 -4.28
C PHE A 49 10.88 3.43 -3.58
N ALA A 50 10.67 4.74 -3.54
CA ALA A 50 9.43 5.32 -3.01
C ALA A 50 8.20 4.81 -3.76
N GLN A 51 8.22 4.88 -5.11
CA GLN A 51 7.14 4.35 -5.95
C GLN A 51 6.94 2.84 -5.78
N CYS A 52 8.03 2.08 -5.63
CA CYS A 52 7.98 0.64 -5.45
C CYS A 52 7.29 0.30 -4.12
N ARG A 53 7.64 0.97 -3.02
CA ARG A 53 6.94 0.81 -1.74
C ARG A 53 5.45 1.13 -1.84
N ALA A 54 5.09 2.23 -2.50
CA ALA A 54 3.69 2.59 -2.71
C ALA A 54 2.94 1.57 -3.59
N LEU A 55 3.57 1.07 -4.65
CA LEU A 55 3.02 0.05 -5.54
C LEU A 55 2.78 -1.28 -4.81
N TYR A 56 3.73 -1.74 -4.02
CA TYR A 56 3.56 -2.96 -3.21
C TYR A 56 2.52 -2.77 -2.10
N THR A 57 2.44 -1.59 -1.49
CA THR A 57 1.33 -1.29 -0.55
C THR A 57 -0.01 -1.43 -1.23
N TYR A 58 -0.18 -0.89 -2.44
CA TYR A 58 -1.39 -1.08 -3.23
C TYR A 58 -1.67 -2.55 -3.49
N MET A 59 -0.69 -3.30 -4.01
CA MET A 59 -0.85 -4.73 -4.30
C MET A 59 -1.30 -5.52 -3.07
N PHE A 60 -0.63 -5.33 -1.91
CA PHE A 60 -0.90 -6.12 -0.72
C PHE A 60 -2.20 -5.73 -0.01
N THR A 61 -2.66 -4.50 -0.14
CA THR A 61 -3.91 -4.05 0.49
C THR A 61 -5.13 -4.09 -0.43
N HIS A 62 -4.93 -4.22 -1.76
CA HIS A 62 -6.01 -4.47 -2.73
C HIS A 62 -6.59 -5.90 -2.54
N PRO A 63 -7.89 -6.16 -2.81
CA PRO A 63 -8.43 -7.52 -2.81
C PRO A 63 -7.70 -8.47 -3.77
N GLY A 64 -7.67 -9.75 -3.45
CA GLY A 64 -7.09 -10.83 -4.26
C GLY A 64 -5.78 -11.39 -3.67
N LYS A 65 -5.54 -12.67 -3.88
CA LYS A 65 -4.33 -13.34 -3.42
C LYS A 65 -3.09 -12.83 -4.14
N LYS A 66 -1.98 -12.74 -3.41
CA LYS A 66 -0.73 -12.14 -3.87
C LYS A 66 0.20 -13.20 -4.43
N LEU A 67 0.83 -12.90 -5.56
CA LEU A 67 1.95 -13.65 -6.08
C LEU A 67 3.10 -12.68 -6.34
N ASN A 68 4.15 -12.78 -5.55
CA ASN A 68 5.39 -12.07 -5.80
C ASN A 68 6.46 -13.09 -6.19
N PHE A 69 7.04 -12.94 -7.38
CA PHE A 69 8.08 -13.84 -7.81
C PHE A 69 9.39 -13.54 -7.07
N MET A 70 10.15 -14.62 -6.79
CA MET A 70 11.39 -14.55 -6.02
C MET A 70 12.36 -13.48 -6.55
N GLY A 71 12.91 -12.70 -5.64
CA GLY A 71 13.88 -11.65 -5.93
C GLY A 71 13.27 -10.26 -6.14
N ASN A 72 11.99 -10.14 -6.50
CA ASN A 72 11.36 -8.84 -6.64
C ASN A 72 11.44 -8.01 -5.33
N GLU A 73 11.39 -8.69 -4.18
CA GLU A 73 11.53 -8.10 -2.84
C GLU A 73 12.93 -7.53 -2.55
N LEU A 74 13.95 -7.91 -3.34
CA LEU A 74 15.30 -7.34 -3.24
C LEU A 74 15.43 -6.01 -3.99
N GLY A 75 14.45 -5.68 -4.83
CA GLY A 75 14.46 -4.46 -5.63
C GLY A 75 15.58 -4.47 -6.67
N HIS A 76 15.82 -5.60 -7.34
CA HIS A 76 16.91 -5.66 -8.30
C HIS A 76 16.67 -4.87 -9.58
N PHE A 77 17.78 -4.48 -10.24
CA PHE A 77 17.79 -3.86 -11.56
C PHE A 77 18.13 -4.86 -12.67
N ARG A 78 18.67 -6.03 -12.33
CA ARG A 78 18.92 -7.10 -13.27
C ARG A 78 17.67 -7.97 -13.40
N GLU A 79 17.26 -8.26 -14.61
CA GLU A 79 16.17 -9.19 -14.88
C GLU A 79 16.48 -10.58 -14.30
N TRP A 80 15.42 -11.31 -13.93
CA TRP A 80 15.56 -12.68 -13.45
C TRP A 80 16.15 -13.59 -14.53
N ASP A 81 17.04 -14.47 -14.11
CA ASP A 81 17.78 -15.40 -14.94
C ASP A 81 17.93 -16.74 -14.19
N GLU A 82 17.38 -17.80 -14.75
CA GLU A 82 17.37 -19.14 -14.17
C GLU A 82 18.76 -19.77 -14.03
N SER A 83 19.75 -19.26 -14.75
CA SER A 83 21.12 -19.76 -14.70
C SER A 83 21.95 -19.17 -13.55
N ARG A 84 21.40 -18.27 -12.75
CA ARG A 84 22.12 -17.48 -11.75
C ARG A 84 21.36 -17.41 -10.42
N GLU A 85 22.12 -17.27 -9.34
CA GLU A 85 21.54 -16.92 -8.05
C GLU A 85 20.92 -15.55 -8.04
N LEU A 86 20.01 -15.31 -7.08
CA LEU A 86 19.49 -13.99 -6.75
C LEU A 86 20.61 -13.10 -6.20
N ASP A 87 20.52 -11.82 -6.46
CA ASP A 87 21.53 -10.82 -6.07
C ASP A 87 21.43 -10.47 -4.58
N TRP A 88 21.62 -11.46 -3.67
CA TRP A 88 21.52 -11.27 -2.21
C TRP A 88 22.48 -10.21 -1.67
N GLU A 89 23.59 -9.95 -2.34
CA GLU A 89 24.53 -8.89 -1.99
C GLU A 89 23.93 -7.48 -2.07
N LEU A 90 22.82 -7.30 -2.77
CA LEU A 90 22.09 -6.03 -2.80
C LEU A 90 21.64 -5.57 -1.40
N LEU A 91 21.42 -6.50 -0.47
CA LEU A 91 21.08 -6.18 0.92
C LEU A 91 22.19 -5.46 1.69
N ARG A 92 23.39 -5.33 1.12
CA ARG A 92 24.46 -4.47 1.66
C ARG A 92 24.21 -2.99 1.39
N TYR A 93 23.33 -2.66 0.46
CA TYR A 93 22.99 -1.28 0.12
C TYR A 93 21.74 -0.83 0.88
N PRO A 94 21.78 0.33 1.56
CA PRO A 94 20.72 0.77 2.46
C PRO A 94 19.32 0.82 1.83
N ALA A 95 19.20 1.23 0.57
CA ALA A 95 17.90 1.31 -0.11
C ALA A 95 17.27 -0.07 -0.34
N HIS A 96 18.08 -1.07 -0.73
CA HIS A 96 17.62 -2.45 -0.95
C HIS A 96 17.28 -3.14 0.38
N ASP A 97 18.13 -2.99 1.41
CA ASP A 97 17.85 -3.56 2.73
C ASP A 97 16.58 -2.96 3.34
N SER A 98 16.44 -1.63 3.28
CA SER A 98 15.25 -0.97 3.81
C SER A 98 13.97 -1.35 3.04
N PHE A 99 14.06 -1.52 1.72
CA PHE A 99 12.96 -2.00 0.90
C PHE A 99 12.61 -3.45 1.23
N PHE A 100 13.58 -4.34 1.40
CA PHE A 100 13.36 -5.73 1.80
C PHE A 100 12.67 -5.82 3.17
N ARG A 101 13.11 -5.00 4.14
CA ARG A 101 12.47 -4.92 5.47
C ARG A 101 11.04 -4.39 5.37
N PHE A 102 10.81 -3.37 4.54
CA PHE A 102 9.47 -2.86 4.25
C PHE A 102 8.56 -3.94 3.66
N PHE A 103 9.06 -4.64 2.63
CA PHE A 103 8.31 -5.73 1.98
C PHE A 103 7.90 -6.81 2.99
N ARG A 104 8.83 -7.22 3.86
CA ARG A 104 8.56 -8.20 4.92
C ARG A 104 7.50 -7.71 5.90
N GLU A 105 7.55 -6.46 6.30
CA GLU A 105 6.55 -5.86 7.20
C GLU A 105 5.17 -5.80 6.52
N LEU A 106 5.14 -5.42 5.26
CA LEU A 106 3.91 -5.36 4.46
C LEU A 106 3.29 -6.77 4.27
N ALA A 107 4.11 -7.78 3.99
CA ALA A 107 3.67 -9.16 3.89
C ALA A 107 3.12 -9.67 5.23
N ASN A 108 3.78 -9.34 6.34
CA ASN A 108 3.30 -9.67 7.67
C ASN A 108 1.97 -8.99 7.98
N LEU A 109 1.83 -7.70 7.66
CA LEU A 109 0.57 -6.96 7.80
C LEU A 109 -0.55 -7.67 7.03
N TYR A 110 -0.30 -8.09 5.78
CA TYR A 110 -1.29 -8.83 4.99
C TYR A 110 -1.70 -10.14 5.66
N LEU A 111 -0.74 -10.95 6.10
CA LEU A 111 -1.00 -12.28 6.68
C LEU A 111 -1.72 -12.21 8.03
N THR A 112 -1.50 -11.15 8.80
CA THR A 112 -2.04 -11.01 10.16
C THR A 112 -3.28 -10.12 10.24
N SER A 113 -3.70 -9.50 9.13
CA SER A 113 -4.86 -8.61 9.09
C SER A 113 -6.07 -9.29 8.45
N PRO A 114 -7.09 -9.71 9.22
CA PRO A 114 -8.32 -10.28 8.66
C PRO A 114 -8.94 -9.41 7.57
N ALA A 115 -8.91 -8.09 7.73
CA ALA A 115 -9.40 -7.15 6.73
C ALA A 115 -8.70 -7.29 5.37
N LEU A 116 -7.47 -7.79 5.31
CA LEU A 116 -6.69 -7.94 4.08
C LEU A 116 -6.72 -9.37 3.51
N CYS A 117 -6.63 -10.39 4.37
CA CYS A 117 -6.45 -11.79 3.93
C CYS A 117 -7.72 -12.63 3.97
N GLU A 118 -8.78 -12.17 4.67
CA GLU A 118 -10.05 -12.86 4.70
C GLU A 118 -11.06 -12.24 3.73
N LYS A 119 -11.96 -13.06 3.19
CA LYS A 119 -13.10 -12.62 2.35
C LYS A 119 -12.70 -11.68 1.19
N GLU A 120 -11.51 -11.85 0.63
CA GLU A 120 -10.96 -10.97 -0.40
C GLU A 120 -11.85 -10.89 -1.66
N TYR A 121 -12.57 -11.96 -1.97
CA TYR A 121 -13.49 -12.05 -3.13
C TYR A 121 -14.93 -11.71 -2.78
N ASN A 122 -15.19 -11.09 -1.63
CA ASN A 122 -16.50 -10.59 -1.25
C ASN A 122 -16.57 -9.07 -1.46
N SER A 123 -17.41 -8.63 -2.38
CA SER A 123 -17.58 -7.22 -2.75
C SER A 123 -17.99 -6.32 -1.57
N ALA A 124 -18.70 -6.86 -0.56
CA ALA A 124 -19.07 -6.11 0.64
C ALA A 124 -17.86 -5.75 1.52
N CYS A 125 -16.72 -6.44 1.36
CA CYS A 125 -15.50 -6.24 2.14
C CYS A 125 -14.55 -5.18 1.58
N PHE A 126 -14.88 -4.58 0.42
CA PHE A 126 -14.08 -3.54 -0.22
C PHE A 126 -14.95 -2.35 -0.62
N ARG A 127 -14.41 -1.15 -0.47
CA ARG A 127 -15.06 0.06 -0.97
C ARG A 127 -14.04 1.13 -1.32
N TRP A 128 -14.12 1.66 -2.53
CA TRP A 128 -13.45 2.92 -2.87
C TRP A 128 -14.01 4.06 -2.02
N LEU A 129 -13.13 4.91 -1.52
CA LEU A 129 -13.50 6.13 -0.79
C LEU A 129 -13.31 7.32 -1.72
N PRO A 130 -14.26 8.24 -1.78
CA PRO A 130 -14.13 9.44 -2.58
C PRO A 130 -12.95 10.31 -2.12
N THR A 131 -12.25 10.89 -3.08
CA THR A 131 -11.17 11.88 -2.90
C THR A 131 -11.36 13.01 -3.89
N ASP A 132 -10.71 14.15 -3.67
CA ASP A 132 -10.73 15.25 -4.65
C ASP A 132 -10.24 14.79 -6.03
N SER A 133 -9.27 13.89 -6.08
CA SER A 133 -8.81 13.28 -7.35
C SER A 133 -9.87 12.42 -8.03
N ALA A 134 -10.72 11.76 -7.26
CA ALA A 134 -11.84 10.98 -7.81
C ALA A 134 -12.92 11.90 -8.39
N GLU A 135 -13.28 12.98 -7.66
CA GLU A 135 -14.30 13.94 -8.10
C GLU A 135 -13.86 14.74 -9.33
N GLN A 136 -12.55 15.03 -9.44
CA GLN A 136 -11.99 15.77 -10.57
C GLN A 136 -11.49 14.86 -11.70
N GLU A 137 -11.57 13.54 -11.55
CA GLU A 137 -11.01 12.55 -12.47
C GLU A 137 -9.52 12.74 -12.81
N THR A 138 -8.79 13.48 -11.96
CA THR A 138 -7.39 13.83 -12.22
C THR A 138 -6.44 12.68 -12.03
N GLY A 139 -6.79 11.69 -11.17
CA GLY A 139 -5.92 10.57 -10.79
C GLY A 139 -4.74 10.99 -9.92
N GLY A 140 -4.01 10.01 -9.44
CA GLY A 140 -2.83 10.19 -8.59
C GLY A 140 -3.09 9.96 -7.12
N VAL A 141 -4.27 10.27 -6.59
CA VAL A 141 -4.64 10.02 -5.20
C VAL A 141 -5.84 9.08 -5.14
N TYR A 142 -5.69 7.99 -4.41
CA TYR A 142 -6.70 6.95 -4.26
C TYR A 142 -6.87 6.60 -2.80
N ALA A 143 -8.10 6.29 -2.39
CA ALA A 143 -8.39 5.79 -1.06
C ALA A 143 -9.42 4.67 -1.12
N TYR A 144 -9.27 3.67 -0.27
CA TYR A 144 -10.24 2.59 -0.14
C TYR A 144 -10.24 1.98 1.25
N ARG A 145 -11.33 1.31 1.54
CA ARG A 145 -11.55 0.61 2.81
C ARG A 145 -11.64 -0.89 2.58
N ARG A 146 -11.00 -1.65 3.47
CA ARG A 146 -11.13 -3.10 3.61
C ARG A 146 -11.76 -3.42 4.97
N THR A 147 -12.71 -4.35 4.99
CA THR A 147 -13.39 -4.75 6.26
C THR A 147 -13.65 -6.25 6.24
N ALA A 148 -13.07 -6.98 7.19
CA ALA A 148 -13.36 -8.38 7.46
C ALA A 148 -12.92 -8.73 8.88
N GLY A 149 -13.42 -9.82 9.47
CA GLY A 149 -13.00 -10.34 10.76
C GLY A 149 -13.07 -9.32 11.91
N GLY A 150 -14.06 -8.39 11.88
CA GLY A 150 -14.17 -7.32 12.88
C GLY A 150 -13.15 -6.18 12.72
N GLN A 151 -12.25 -6.27 11.75
CA GLN A 151 -11.23 -5.26 11.48
C GLN A 151 -11.64 -4.36 10.30
N THR A 152 -11.31 -3.08 10.40
CA THR A 152 -11.44 -2.13 9.28
C THR A 152 -10.11 -1.41 9.07
N LEU A 153 -9.60 -1.47 7.85
CA LEU A 153 -8.42 -0.76 7.39
C LEU A 153 -8.77 0.23 6.28
N VAL A 154 -8.12 1.37 6.30
CA VAL A 154 -8.20 2.39 5.24
C VAL A 154 -6.80 2.53 4.64
N THR A 155 -6.69 2.36 3.33
CA THR A 155 -5.46 2.61 2.59
C THR A 155 -5.61 3.88 1.78
N VAL A 156 -4.61 4.76 1.85
CA VAL A 156 -4.53 5.97 1.03
C VAL A 156 -3.22 5.93 0.25
N LEU A 157 -3.33 6.18 -1.06
CA LEU A 157 -2.22 6.14 -2.01
C LEU A 157 -2.02 7.52 -2.61
N ASN A 158 -0.81 8.03 -2.59
CA ASN A 158 -0.38 9.21 -3.32
C ASN A 158 0.62 8.82 -4.41
N PHE A 159 0.15 8.58 -5.60
CA PHE A 159 0.98 8.32 -6.77
C PHE A 159 1.38 9.60 -7.54
N SER A 160 1.08 10.77 -6.98
CA SER A 160 1.51 12.05 -7.54
C SER A 160 2.90 12.45 -7.05
N ALA A 161 3.52 13.42 -7.72
CA ALA A 161 4.79 14.02 -7.28
C ALA A 161 4.60 15.15 -6.26
N GLU A 162 3.37 15.44 -5.87
CA GLU A 162 3.04 16.52 -4.94
C GLU A 162 2.74 15.95 -3.55
N PRO A 163 3.17 16.61 -2.47
CA PRO A 163 2.79 16.23 -1.12
C PRO A 163 1.30 16.50 -0.87
N LEU A 164 0.67 15.70 -0.04
CA LEU A 164 -0.68 15.93 0.43
C LEU A 164 -0.63 16.49 1.86
N GLU A 165 -0.81 17.78 1.99
CA GLU A 165 -0.84 18.45 3.29
C GLU A 165 -2.28 18.68 3.74
N GLY A 166 -2.71 17.97 4.79
CA GLY A 166 -4.05 18.08 5.33
C GLY A 166 -5.15 17.59 4.38
N MET A 167 -4.85 16.56 3.57
CA MET A 167 -5.82 15.92 2.71
C MET A 167 -7.07 15.54 3.51
N LYS A 168 -8.23 15.91 3.00
CA LYS A 168 -9.53 15.58 3.60
C LYS A 168 -10.01 14.22 3.13
N LEU A 169 -10.42 13.37 4.07
CA LEU A 169 -11.08 12.11 3.81
C LEU A 169 -12.40 12.06 4.56
N GLY A 170 -13.50 11.90 3.83
CA GLY A 170 -14.84 11.79 4.41
C GLY A 170 -15.00 10.50 5.23
N CYS A 171 -15.62 10.60 6.40
CA CYS A 171 -15.80 9.49 7.33
C CYS A 171 -17.09 9.62 8.14
N ALA A 172 -17.42 8.59 8.91
CA ALA A 172 -18.49 8.64 9.91
C ALA A 172 -18.09 9.55 11.10
N ASP A 173 -19.09 9.99 11.86
CA ASP A 173 -18.86 10.72 13.09
C ASP A 173 -18.05 9.90 14.08
N ARG A 174 -17.24 10.57 14.88
CA ARG A 174 -16.38 9.95 15.91
C ARG A 174 -15.39 8.91 15.34
N THR A 175 -15.07 8.97 14.05
CA THR A 175 -14.02 8.15 13.47
C THR A 175 -12.67 8.53 14.08
N VAL A 176 -11.90 7.52 14.48
CA VAL A 176 -10.49 7.66 14.88
C VAL A 176 -9.68 6.65 14.08
N LEU A 177 -8.68 7.14 13.34
CA LEU A 177 -7.77 6.31 12.54
C LEU A 177 -6.37 6.36 13.16
N HIS A 178 -5.72 5.21 13.17
CA HIS A 178 -4.32 5.06 13.58
C HIS A 178 -3.49 4.62 12.40
N GLU A 179 -2.45 5.36 12.07
CA GLU A 179 -1.49 4.91 11.05
C GLU A 179 -0.74 3.68 11.57
N ILE A 180 -0.81 2.58 10.82
CA ILE A 180 -0.17 1.31 11.16
C ILE A 180 0.96 0.95 10.23
N LEU A 181 0.97 1.48 9.00
CA LEU A 181 2.05 1.37 8.04
C LEU A 181 2.09 2.64 7.20
N ASN A 182 3.29 3.18 6.98
CA ASN A 182 3.51 4.28 6.04
C ASN A 182 4.77 3.98 5.22
N SER A 183 4.64 4.02 3.91
CA SER A 183 5.73 3.72 2.99
C SER A 183 6.83 4.79 2.96
N ASP A 184 6.55 5.98 3.51
CA ASP A 184 7.50 7.09 3.62
C ASP A 184 8.15 7.22 5.01
N ASP A 185 7.93 6.26 5.91
CA ASP A 185 8.62 6.21 7.20
C ASP A 185 10.14 6.13 6.98
N VAL A 186 10.90 6.86 7.80
CA VAL A 186 12.37 6.88 7.76
C VAL A 186 13.00 5.50 7.92
N ARG A 187 12.33 4.56 8.60
CA ARG A 187 12.76 3.16 8.75
C ARG A 187 12.94 2.45 7.41
N TRP A 188 12.27 2.92 6.38
CA TRP A 188 12.27 2.37 5.03
C TRP A 188 13.01 3.24 4.02
N GLY A 189 13.72 4.28 4.50
CA GLY A 189 14.40 5.24 3.65
C GLY A 189 13.45 6.28 3.02
N GLY A 190 12.31 6.52 3.66
CA GLY A 190 11.40 7.61 3.31
C GLY A 190 11.82 8.95 3.91
N SER A 191 11.09 10.02 3.59
CA SER A 191 11.35 11.38 4.09
C SER A 191 10.78 11.62 5.49
N GLY A 192 9.91 10.74 5.99
CA GLY A 192 9.32 10.81 7.33
C GLY A 192 8.01 11.58 7.42
N VAL A 193 7.31 11.80 6.31
CA VAL A 193 5.97 12.37 6.33
C VAL A 193 4.98 11.30 6.78
N THR A 194 4.69 11.28 8.08
CA THR A 194 3.82 10.30 8.74
C THR A 194 2.74 10.97 9.57
N ASN A 195 1.76 10.21 10.04
CA ASN A 195 0.68 10.65 10.92
C ASN A 195 0.79 9.94 12.28
N PRO A 196 1.73 10.36 13.15
CA PRO A 196 2.06 9.61 14.37
C PRO A 196 0.97 9.67 15.45
N ALA A 197 0.14 10.72 15.44
CA ALA A 197 -0.99 10.86 16.35
C ALA A 197 -2.27 10.27 15.74
N PRO A 198 -3.21 9.76 16.55
CA PRO A 198 -4.52 9.34 16.05
C PRO A 198 -5.23 10.47 15.30
N LEU A 199 -5.73 10.16 14.12
CA LEU A 199 -6.51 11.09 13.31
C LEU A 199 -7.97 11.04 13.77
N VAL A 200 -8.40 12.08 14.48
CA VAL A 200 -9.77 12.21 15.00
C VAL A 200 -10.63 12.96 14.01
N SER A 201 -11.82 12.46 13.72
CA SER A 201 -12.78 13.15 12.86
C SER A 201 -13.33 14.42 13.51
N PHE A 202 -13.60 15.42 12.70
CA PHE A 202 -14.31 16.64 13.10
C PHE A 202 -15.58 16.80 12.24
N PRO A 203 -16.64 17.43 12.77
CA PRO A 203 -17.97 17.45 12.15
C PRO A 203 -18.07 18.47 11.00
N ILE A 204 -17.29 18.24 9.95
CA ILE A 204 -17.35 18.99 8.69
C ILE A 204 -17.61 17.98 7.58
N PRO A 205 -18.74 18.09 6.86
CA PRO A 205 -19.06 17.18 5.77
C PRO A 205 -18.00 17.21 4.66
N CYS A 206 -17.70 16.03 4.11
CA CYS A 206 -16.76 15.87 3.01
C CYS A 206 -17.12 14.63 2.17
N HIS A 207 -17.15 14.77 0.85
CA HIS A 207 -17.41 13.67 -0.09
C HIS A 207 -18.66 12.83 0.28
N GLY A 208 -19.75 13.48 0.66
CA GLY A 208 -20.99 12.82 1.05
C GLY A 208 -20.98 12.15 2.42
N SER A 209 -19.93 12.29 3.20
CA SER A 209 -19.83 11.81 4.59
C SER A 209 -20.07 12.95 5.59
N PRO A 210 -20.59 12.66 6.80
CA PRO A 210 -20.95 13.72 7.77
C PRO A 210 -19.74 14.37 8.44
N SER A 211 -18.62 13.68 8.48
CA SER A 211 -17.39 14.12 9.15
C SER A 211 -16.16 13.93 8.26
N THR A 212 -15.08 14.53 8.66
CA THR A 212 -13.79 14.54 7.95
C THR A 212 -12.65 14.18 8.89
N VAL A 213 -11.68 13.39 8.42
CA VAL A 213 -10.33 13.34 8.98
C VAL A 213 -9.36 14.04 8.04
N ARG A 214 -8.29 14.62 8.60
CA ARG A 214 -7.18 15.20 7.81
C ARG A 214 -5.93 14.36 7.98
N LEU A 215 -5.24 14.11 6.89
CA LEU A 215 -4.02 13.31 6.88
C LEU A 215 -2.96 13.94 5.96
N HIS A 216 -1.73 13.50 6.15
CA HIS A 216 -0.57 13.93 5.36
C HIS A 216 0.05 12.73 4.67
N LEU A 217 0.43 12.86 3.40
CA LEU A 217 1.22 11.87 2.68
C LEU A 217 2.33 12.57 1.88
N ALA A 218 3.51 11.97 1.88
CA ALA A 218 4.59 12.35 0.97
C ALA A 218 4.20 12.11 -0.50
N PRO A 219 4.90 12.72 -1.45
CA PRO A 219 4.86 12.30 -2.85
C PRO A 219 5.21 10.80 -2.99
N LEU A 220 4.60 10.12 -3.96
CA LEU A 220 4.93 8.73 -4.33
C LEU A 220 4.87 7.76 -3.14
N SER A 221 3.91 7.95 -2.24
CA SER A 221 3.78 7.20 -0.99
C SER A 221 2.41 6.58 -0.79
N ALA A 222 2.31 5.73 0.23
CA ALA A 222 1.08 5.09 0.66
C ALA A 222 1.07 4.94 2.19
N ALA A 223 -0.11 5.08 2.79
CA ALA A 223 -0.30 4.81 4.21
C ALA A 223 -1.53 3.92 4.46
N VAL A 224 -1.42 3.08 5.48
CA VAL A 224 -2.50 2.19 5.94
C VAL A 224 -2.89 2.59 7.35
N PHE A 225 -4.16 2.80 7.54
CA PHE A 225 -4.74 3.21 8.82
C PHE A 225 -5.70 2.15 9.34
N ALA A 226 -5.67 1.89 10.65
CA ALA A 226 -6.64 1.07 11.34
C ALA A 226 -7.71 1.96 12.01
N LEU A 227 -8.97 1.58 11.87
CA LEU A 227 -10.08 2.22 12.58
C LEU A 227 -10.03 1.84 14.07
N SER A 228 -10.22 2.80 14.98
CA SER A 228 -10.33 2.52 16.42
C SER A 228 -11.39 1.46 16.73
N GLY A 229 -11.09 0.58 17.69
CA GLY A 229 -11.93 -0.58 18.00
C GLY A 229 -11.71 -1.76 17.05
N SER A 230 -10.87 -1.64 16.02
CA SER A 230 -10.40 -2.80 15.27
C SER A 230 -9.15 -3.41 15.93
N PRO A 231 -8.95 -4.74 15.84
CA PRO A 231 -7.78 -5.40 16.44
C PRO A 231 -6.44 -4.80 16.07
N ALA A 232 -6.29 -4.28 14.83
CA ALA A 232 -5.05 -3.64 14.39
C ALA A 232 -4.78 -2.29 15.06
N ALA A 233 -5.81 -1.54 15.46
CA ALA A 233 -5.64 -0.27 16.16
C ALA A 233 -5.10 -0.47 17.60
N GLU A 234 -5.44 -1.59 18.22
CA GLU A 234 -4.94 -1.97 19.55
C GLU A 234 -3.51 -2.50 19.47
N GLN A 235 -3.17 -3.23 18.39
CA GLN A 235 -1.84 -3.79 18.16
C GLN A 235 -0.81 -2.75 17.71
N GLY A 236 -1.22 -1.66 17.05
CA GLY A 236 -0.34 -0.61 16.54
C GLY A 236 0.50 0.11 17.62
N LYS A 237 0.24 -0.13 18.89
CA LYS A 237 1.08 0.33 20.01
C LYS A 237 2.26 -0.60 20.35
N ALA A 238 2.37 -1.77 19.74
CA ALA A 238 3.39 -2.77 20.09
C ALA A 238 3.74 -3.70 18.92
N TRP A 239 4.19 -3.16 17.78
CA TRP A 239 4.88 -3.98 16.78
C TRP A 239 6.36 -4.14 17.16
N THR A 240 6.62 -4.79 18.28
CA THR A 240 7.92 -5.38 18.55
C THR A 240 7.97 -6.74 17.86
N VAL A 241 8.89 -6.88 16.94
CA VAL A 241 9.20 -8.16 16.28
C VAL A 241 9.62 -9.17 17.36
N SER A 242 8.69 -9.99 17.83
CA SER A 242 9.01 -11.15 18.65
C SER A 242 9.15 -12.37 17.73
N GLY A 243 10.40 -12.80 17.52
CA GLY A 243 10.78 -14.15 17.17
C GLY A 243 10.45 -14.59 15.75
N GLY A 244 11.45 -14.45 14.86
CA GLY A 244 11.43 -15.06 13.54
C GLY A 244 11.15 -16.56 13.59
N ARG A 245 10.07 -16.98 12.92
CA ARG A 245 9.99 -18.30 12.33
C ARG A 245 9.78 -18.08 10.83
N TYR A 246 10.81 -18.41 10.08
CA TYR A 246 10.73 -18.56 8.64
C TYR A 246 9.83 -19.76 8.34
N MET A 247 8.72 -19.55 7.66
CA MET A 247 8.13 -20.65 6.91
C MET A 247 8.67 -20.56 5.48
N THR A 248 9.60 -21.44 5.18
CA THR A 248 9.96 -21.83 3.83
C THR A 248 8.77 -22.56 3.20
N VAL A 249 8.27 -22.03 2.12
CA VAL A 249 7.49 -22.76 1.13
C VAL A 249 8.29 -22.80 -0.14
#